data_dcedc380823b8152da3bb82042bcb810
#
_entry.id   dcedc380823b8152da3bb82042bcb810
#
_cell.length_a   1.000
_cell.length_b   1.000
_cell.length_c   1.000
_cell.angle_alpha   90.00
_cell.angle_beta   90.00
_cell.angle_gamma   90.00
#
_symmetry.space_group_name_H-M   'P 1'
#
loop_
_entity.id
_entity.type
_entity.pdbx_description
1 polymer ?
#
loop_
_entity_poly.entity_id
_entity_poly.type
_entity_poly.pdbx_seq_one_letter_code
_entity_poly.pdbx_strand_id
1 'polypeptide(L)'
;SNELAINLNFPENYQNEGKYPFMHVSGCTVGNFFTFNTARVNGYSGMSLSEKYIFLDHKGSIGFLGSTHFGVAPFLDIYNSSYYNELARNMYGKPVGEVNKKTIQNLGSNPSSIDLLTRLHLEEITLHGDPAVKINSFAKPDYVIEEPLVKFEPSLISVADDHFNIDIKMMNIGKAIRDSIRVVVKQKLPNDSVRILFNQLIPATLYQDSLYLTVPINPITDKGLNKLTVTLDVDNRIDELYETNNEVTKDFYIFEDELRPISPYNYSIVNQPNIKFYASTANPLSASRQYVMEIDTTELFNSSLKKTYNANGVGGVIEFNPSNFSFTDSTVYYWRTSTVPVNGSNVIWNNFSFIYLPNSTTGFNQSHYYQFKKNTYNFITLDNSRKFVYDKRKVVYNVRTTIYPGSSDGPDYSISNDGVMKMQGFYAPLSSNQEGLRFYVIDTVEQKIWV
;
A
#
# COMPACT_ATOMS: atom_id res chain seq x y z
N SER A 1 35.66 -12.32 -9.83
CA SER A 1 35.53 -11.24 -8.85
C SER A 1 34.95 -10.01 -9.56
N ASN A 2 33.77 -9.61 -9.17
CA ASN A 2 33.22 -8.33 -9.62
C ASN A 2 33.83 -7.24 -8.74
N GLU A 3 34.88 -6.61 -9.24
CA GLU A 3 35.42 -5.40 -8.63
C GLU A 3 34.42 -4.27 -8.85
N LEU A 4 33.81 -3.79 -7.76
CA LEU A 4 33.00 -2.57 -7.78
C LEU A 4 33.97 -1.38 -7.75
N ALA A 5 34.31 -0.84 -8.91
CA ALA A 5 35.10 0.39 -8.98
C ALA A 5 34.19 1.56 -8.57
N ILE A 6 34.31 1.99 -7.30
CA ILE A 6 33.66 3.20 -6.84
C ILE A 6 34.60 4.37 -7.08
N ASN A 7 34.20 5.30 -7.94
CA ASN A 7 34.88 6.59 -8.03
C ASN A 7 34.61 7.38 -6.74
N LEU A 8 35.62 7.48 -5.88
CA LEU A 8 35.54 8.35 -4.72
C LEU A 8 35.43 9.81 -5.18
N ASN A 9 34.31 10.44 -4.87
CA ASN A 9 34.18 11.87 -5.06
C ASN A 9 35.18 12.61 -4.15
N PHE A 10 35.69 13.73 -4.62
CA PHE A 10 36.52 14.59 -3.78
C PHE A 10 35.71 15.04 -2.56
N PRO A 11 36.28 14.96 -1.34
CA PRO A 11 35.55 15.26 -0.10
C PRO A 11 35.03 16.69 -0.02
N GLU A 12 35.55 17.60 -0.83
CA GLU A 12 35.04 18.97 -0.99
C GLU A 12 33.56 19.01 -1.37
N ASN A 13 33.07 17.99 -2.06
CA ASN A 13 31.69 17.87 -2.51
C ASN A 13 30.75 17.23 -1.46
N TYR A 14 31.26 16.75 -0.33
CA TYR A 14 30.44 16.12 0.69
C TYR A 14 29.76 17.16 1.58
N GLN A 15 28.56 16.83 2.01
CA GLN A 15 27.76 17.56 3.00
C GLN A 15 27.48 16.62 4.17
N ASN A 16 28.55 16.22 4.87
CA ASN A 16 28.46 15.16 5.88
C ASN A 16 28.96 15.63 7.26
N GLU A 17 28.76 16.90 7.58
CA GLU A 17 29.04 17.44 8.92
C GLU A 17 28.34 16.61 10.00
N GLY A 18 29.07 16.21 11.02
CA GLY A 18 28.59 15.35 12.10
C GLY A 18 28.37 13.87 11.73
N LYS A 19 28.58 13.49 10.45
CA LYS A 19 28.42 12.13 9.94
C LYS A 19 29.70 11.67 9.23
N TYR A 20 30.78 11.56 9.95
CA TYR A 20 32.10 11.23 9.42
C TYR A 20 32.34 9.73 9.39
N PRO A 21 32.36 9.07 8.23
CA PRO A 21 32.67 7.64 8.13
C PRO A 21 34.14 7.37 8.40
N PHE A 22 34.45 6.15 8.76
CA PHE A 22 35.81 5.62 8.62
C PHE A 22 35.96 5.06 7.20
N MET A 23 36.99 5.48 6.50
CA MET A 23 37.24 5.10 5.11
C MET A 23 38.39 4.07 5.08
N HIS A 24 38.15 2.93 4.44
CA HIS A 24 39.19 1.98 4.08
C HIS A 24 39.20 1.85 2.56
N VAL A 25 40.30 2.29 1.96
CA VAL A 25 40.38 2.42 0.49
C VAL A 25 41.50 1.53 -0.03
N SER A 26 41.13 0.52 -0.79
CA SER A 26 42.06 -0.38 -1.49
C SER A 26 42.38 0.20 -2.86
N GLY A 27 43.51 0.88 -2.97
CA GLY A 27 43.92 1.51 -4.22
C GLY A 27 45.36 1.99 -4.17
N CYS A 28 45.98 2.17 -5.34
CA CYS A 28 47.32 2.67 -5.45
C CYS A 28 47.41 4.14 -4.99
N THR A 29 48.39 4.47 -4.15
CA THR A 29 48.77 5.84 -3.77
C THR A 29 47.65 6.68 -3.11
N VAL A 30 46.50 6.10 -2.74
CA VAL A 30 45.38 6.83 -2.13
C VAL A 30 45.69 7.47 -0.80
N GLY A 31 46.63 6.87 -0.05
CA GLY A 31 47.15 7.35 1.24
C GLY A 31 48.54 7.99 1.12
N ASN A 32 49.00 8.36 -0.06
CA ASN A 32 50.34 8.86 -0.25
C ASN A 32 50.53 10.31 0.24
N PHE A 33 50.81 10.49 1.50
CA PHE A 33 51.17 11.77 2.11
C PHE A 33 52.67 12.10 2.03
N PHE A 34 53.51 11.11 1.63
CA PHE A 34 54.93 11.29 1.48
C PHE A 34 55.36 12.02 0.18
N THR A 35 54.44 12.20 -0.74
CA THR A 35 54.74 12.85 -2.02
C THR A 35 55.19 14.29 -1.76
N PHE A 36 56.45 14.47 -1.57
CA PHE A 36 57.12 15.75 -1.65
C PHE A 36 57.06 16.20 -3.13
N ASN A 37 55.90 16.66 -3.56
CA ASN A 37 55.75 17.13 -4.89
C ASN A 37 56.47 18.48 -5.00
N THR A 38 57.28 18.66 -6.05
CA THR A 38 57.86 19.93 -6.40
C THR A 38 56.82 21.04 -6.49
N ALA A 39 55.57 20.73 -6.75
CA ALA A 39 54.45 21.66 -6.69
C ALA A 39 54.15 22.16 -5.26
N ARG A 40 54.37 21.38 -4.19
CA ARG A 40 54.25 21.84 -2.78
C ARG A 40 55.33 22.82 -2.40
N VAL A 41 56.54 22.60 -2.89
CA VAL A 41 57.68 23.54 -2.69
C VAL A 41 57.43 24.89 -3.33
N ASN A 42 56.66 24.95 -4.40
CA ASN A 42 56.28 26.16 -5.11
C ASN A 42 54.96 26.78 -4.62
N GLY A 43 54.49 26.42 -3.41
CA GLY A 43 53.29 27.02 -2.81
C GLY A 43 51.96 26.44 -3.31
N TYR A 44 51.97 25.33 -4.06
CA TYR A 44 50.76 24.64 -4.43
C TYR A 44 50.26 23.79 -3.26
N SER A 45 49.01 24.01 -2.80
CA SER A 45 48.39 23.30 -1.68
C SER A 45 47.92 21.91 -2.10
N GLY A 46 48.81 21.05 -2.57
CA GLY A 46 48.47 19.70 -2.99
C GLY A 46 48.33 18.73 -1.80
N MET A 47 47.21 18.72 -1.08
CA MET A 47 46.91 17.64 -0.15
C MET A 47 46.68 16.34 -0.94
N SER A 48 47.20 15.22 -0.42
CA SER A 48 46.83 13.90 -0.91
C SER A 48 45.33 13.65 -0.68
N LEU A 49 44.76 12.63 -1.31
CA LEU A 49 43.36 12.29 -1.12
C LEU A 49 43.03 12.01 0.33
N SER A 50 43.87 11.21 1.02
CA SER A 50 43.71 10.89 2.44
C SER A 50 43.76 12.12 3.35
N GLU A 51 44.69 13.06 3.05
CA GLU A 51 44.81 14.31 3.82
C GLU A 51 43.56 15.17 3.65
N LYS A 52 42.99 15.25 2.45
CA LYS A 52 41.72 15.96 2.22
C LYS A 52 40.56 15.36 2.98
N TYR A 53 40.47 14.02 3.05
CA TYR A 53 39.43 13.36 3.83
C TYR A 53 39.52 13.61 5.34
N ILE A 54 40.72 13.87 5.85
CA ILE A 54 40.95 14.08 7.30
C ILE A 54 40.91 15.56 7.69
N PHE A 55 41.41 16.45 6.83
CA PHE A 55 41.68 17.85 7.22
C PHE A 55 40.67 18.86 6.66
N LEU A 56 39.74 18.46 5.79
CA LEU A 56 38.72 19.38 5.34
C LEU A 56 37.73 19.70 6.47
N ASP A 57 37.52 20.99 6.67
CA ASP A 57 36.62 21.48 7.70
C ASP A 57 35.17 21.08 7.43
N HIS A 58 34.49 20.54 8.44
CA HIS A 58 33.10 20.08 8.40
C HIS A 58 32.76 19.02 7.33
N LYS A 59 33.78 18.31 6.79
CA LYS A 59 33.62 17.31 5.72
C LYS A 59 34.61 16.16 5.88
N GLY A 60 34.41 15.10 5.06
CA GLY A 60 35.36 14.01 4.93
C GLY A 60 35.10 12.84 5.86
N SER A 61 36.12 12.36 6.57
CA SER A 61 36.08 11.14 7.37
C SER A 61 36.79 11.28 8.73
N ILE A 62 36.40 10.44 9.70
CA ILE A 62 37.02 10.39 11.02
C ILE A 62 38.38 9.65 10.98
N GLY A 63 38.62 8.84 9.98
CA GLY A 63 39.86 8.10 9.76
C GLY A 63 39.88 7.56 8.33
N PHE A 64 41.11 7.40 7.83
CA PHE A 64 41.37 6.89 6.48
C PHE A 64 42.48 5.89 6.49
N LEU A 65 42.20 4.65 6.04
CA LEU A 65 43.17 3.59 5.88
C LEU A 65 43.41 3.36 4.40
N GLY A 66 44.64 3.50 3.93
CA GLY A 66 44.97 3.35 2.52
C GLY A 66 46.47 3.15 2.26
N SER A 67 46.80 2.70 1.04
CA SER A 67 48.15 2.45 0.62
C SER A 67 48.86 3.74 0.24
N THR A 68 50.10 3.90 0.70
CA THR A 68 50.97 5.03 0.35
C THR A 68 51.68 4.85 -0.99
N HIS A 69 51.68 3.64 -1.56
CA HIS A 69 52.32 3.31 -2.82
C HIS A 69 51.40 2.44 -3.72
N PHE A 70 52.00 1.61 -4.58
CA PHE A 70 51.24 0.75 -5.48
C PHE A 70 50.55 -0.39 -4.74
N GLY A 71 49.21 -0.43 -4.81
CA GLY A 71 48.46 -1.56 -4.31
C GLY A 71 48.32 -2.66 -5.36
N VAL A 72 48.78 -3.86 -5.05
CA VAL A 72 48.59 -5.05 -5.90
C VAL A 72 47.40 -5.85 -5.41
N ALA A 73 46.38 -6.00 -6.23
CA ALA A 73 45.03 -6.49 -5.81
C ALA A 73 45.08 -7.78 -4.93
N PRO A 74 45.77 -8.88 -5.27
CA PRO A 74 45.81 -10.07 -4.41
C PRO A 74 46.37 -9.83 -3.00
N PHE A 75 47.33 -8.94 -2.87
CA PHE A 75 47.96 -8.62 -1.59
C PHE A 75 47.11 -7.67 -0.76
N LEU A 76 46.45 -6.72 -1.40
CA LEU A 76 45.41 -5.89 -0.75
C LEU A 76 44.26 -6.76 -0.24
N ASP A 77 43.84 -7.79 -0.98
CA ASP A 77 42.78 -8.70 -0.54
C ASP A 77 43.18 -9.50 0.68
N ILE A 78 44.42 -10.01 0.73
CA ILE A 78 44.96 -10.70 1.90
C ILE A 78 44.97 -9.78 3.13
N TYR A 79 45.41 -8.54 2.97
CA TYR A 79 45.41 -7.55 4.05
C TYR A 79 43.99 -7.23 4.50
N ASN A 80 43.08 -6.92 3.57
CA ASN A 80 41.70 -6.58 3.86
C ASN A 80 40.96 -7.71 4.57
N SER A 81 41.10 -8.93 4.08
CA SER A 81 40.51 -10.12 4.72
C SER A 81 40.96 -10.30 6.14
N SER A 82 42.27 -10.12 6.38
CA SER A 82 42.85 -10.19 7.74
C SER A 82 42.35 -9.02 8.62
N TYR A 83 42.39 -7.80 8.11
CA TYR A 83 41.94 -6.59 8.83
C TYR A 83 40.46 -6.69 9.27
N TYR A 84 39.58 -7.08 8.37
CA TYR A 84 38.16 -7.21 8.71
C TYR A 84 37.89 -8.42 9.61
N ASN A 85 38.67 -9.49 9.53
CA ASN A 85 38.56 -10.58 10.48
C ASN A 85 38.99 -10.14 11.89
N GLU A 86 40.05 -9.37 12.02
CA GLU A 86 40.46 -8.79 13.31
C GLU A 86 39.41 -7.79 13.82
N LEU A 87 39.00 -6.83 12.99
CA LEU A 87 38.02 -5.80 13.35
C LEU A 87 36.69 -6.39 13.82
N ALA A 88 36.17 -7.36 13.07
CA ALA A 88 34.83 -7.89 13.30
C ALA A 88 34.76 -9.02 14.34
N ARG A 89 35.86 -9.68 14.62
CA ARG A 89 35.88 -10.87 15.49
C ARG A 89 36.86 -10.74 16.66
N ASN A 90 38.17 -10.82 16.36
CA ASN A 90 39.19 -11.00 17.42
C ASN A 90 39.40 -9.73 18.23
N MET A 91 39.32 -8.57 17.58
CA MET A 91 39.55 -7.24 18.15
C MET A 91 38.28 -6.37 18.14
N TYR A 92 37.09 -7.00 18.14
CA TYR A 92 35.83 -6.28 18.14
C TYR A 92 35.76 -5.26 19.29
N GLY A 93 35.42 -4.02 19.00
CA GLY A 93 35.34 -2.93 19.97
C GLY A 93 36.69 -2.35 20.41
N LYS A 94 37.80 -2.80 19.83
CA LYS A 94 39.14 -2.21 20.06
C LYS A 94 39.35 -1.02 19.10
N PRO A 95 40.27 -0.10 19.46
CA PRO A 95 40.69 0.99 18.61
C PRO A 95 41.21 0.52 17.24
N VAL A 96 40.92 1.28 16.18
CA VAL A 96 41.36 0.92 14.81
C VAL A 96 42.86 0.78 14.68
N GLY A 97 43.62 1.57 15.43
CA GLY A 97 45.09 1.44 15.45
C GLY A 97 45.58 0.12 16.05
N GLU A 98 44.90 -0.39 17.09
CA GLU A 98 45.19 -1.71 17.64
C GLU A 98 44.83 -2.83 16.67
N VAL A 99 43.68 -2.68 15.96
CA VAL A 99 43.26 -3.62 14.92
C VAL A 99 44.27 -3.67 13.78
N ASN A 100 44.71 -2.49 13.29
CA ASN A 100 45.73 -2.39 12.26
C ASN A 100 47.06 -3.05 12.69
N LYS A 101 47.53 -2.71 13.88
CA LYS A 101 48.74 -3.31 14.46
C LYS A 101 48.62 -4.84 14.55
N LYS A 102 47.50 -5.37 15.02
CA LYS A 102 47.26 -6.81 15.13
C LYS A 102 47.23 -7.51 13.77
N THR A 103 46.60 -6.86 12.76
CA THR A 103 46.61 -7.35 11.38
C THR A 103 48.02 -7.51 10.84
N ILE A 104 48.83 -6.47 10.96
CA ILE A 104 50.25 -6.48 10.54
C ILE A 104 51.03 -7.58 11.29
N GLN A 105 50.83 -7.70 12.60
CA GLN A 105 51.49 -8.74 13.38
C GLN A 105 51.10 -10.16 12.93
N ASN A 106 49.83 -10.40 12.67
CA ASN A 106 49.37 -11.73 12.26
C ASN A 106 49.91 -12.12 10.88
N LEU A 107 49.83 -11.20 9.91
CA LEU A 107 50.36 -11.43 8.56
C LEU A 107 51.89 -11.48 8.54
N GLY A 108 52.55 -10.71 9.42
CA GLY A 108 54.00 -10.64 9.57
C GLY A 108 54.61 -11.68 10.53
N SER A 109 53.81 -12.61 11.08
CA SER A 109 54.24 -13.52 12.15
C SER A 109 55.37 -14.48 11.77
N ASN A 110 55.58 -14.73 10.48
CA ASN A 110 56.67 -15.56 9.99
C ASN A 110 57.54 -14.83 8.95
N PRO A 111 58.49 -14.01 9.38
CA PRO A 111 59.34 -13.19 8.47
C PRO A 111 60.08 -13.99 7.43
N SER A 112 60.37 -15.28 7.66
CA SER A 112 61.09 -16.13 6.71
C SER A 112 60.25 -16.67 5.57
N SER A 113 58.92 -16.58 5.67
CA SER A 113 57.99 -17.06 4.66
C SER A 113 57.19 -15.94 3.96
N ILE A 114 57.46 -14.70 4.35
CA ILE A 114 56.76 -13.55 3.73
C ILE A 114 57.49 -13.19 2.44
N ASP A 115 56.77 -13.19 1.30
CA ASP A 115 57.29 -12.65 0.06
C ASP A 115 57.42 -11.13 0.12
N LEU A 116 58.25 -10.59 -0.76
CA LEU A 116 58.52 -9.15 -0.82
C LEU A 116 57.26 -8.29 -0.98
N LEU A 117 56.30 -8.72 -1.79
CA LEU A 117 55.10 -7.92 -2.05
C LEU A 117 54.15 -7.92 -0.84
N THR A 118 53.99 -9.04 -0.17
CA THR A 118 53.25 -9.08 1.10
C THR A 118 53.86 -8.12 2.11
N ARG A 119 55.18 -8.15 2.29
CA ARG A 119 55.90 -7.26 3.19
C ARG A 119 55.68 -5.79 2.83
N LEU A 120 55.85 -5.43 1.58
CA LEU A 120 55.60 -4.07 1.10
C LEU A 120 54.21 -3.58 1.46
N HIS A 121 53.14 -4.39 1.19
CA HIS A 121 51.77 -4.01 1.54
C HIS A 121 51.55 -3.83 3.04
N LEU A 122 52.24 -4.62 3.90
CA LEU A 122 52.16 -4.42 5.35
C LEU A 122 52.83 -3.11 5.80
N GLU A 123 53.85 -2.65 5.10
CA GLU A 123 54.59 -1.43 5.41
C GLU A 123 53.95 -0.16 4.82
N GLU A 124 53.26 -0.27 3.66
CA GLU A 124 52.71 0.87 2.94
C GLU A 124 51.25 1.20 3.28
N ILE A 125 50.47 0.25 3.86
CA ILE A 125 49.10 0.55 4.28
C ILE A 125 49.15 1.33 5.59
N THR A 126 48.70 2.57 5.52
CA THR A 126 48.83 3.55 6.60
C THR A 126 47.47 4.06 7.05
N LEU A 127 47.31 4.20 8.37
CA LEU A 127 46.17 4.81 9.01
C LEU A 127 46.39 6.32 9.17
N HIS A 128 45.51 7.10 8.60
CA HIS A 128 45.43 8.54 8.77
C HIS A 128 44.25 8.88 9.68
N GLY A 129 44.46 9.76 10.65
CA GLY A 129 43.47 10.12 11.68
C GLY A 129 43.85 9.59 13.05
N ASP A 130 42.90 9.63 13.98
CA ASP A 130 43.14 9.18 15.36
C ASP A 130 43.09 7.65 15.47
N PRO A 131 44.19 6.97 15.83
CA PRO A 131 44.23 5.53 16.00
C PRO A 131 43.37 5.02 17.18
N ALA A 132 42.95 5.90 18.09
CA ALA A 132 42.12 5.55 19.24
C ALA A 132 40.63 5.41 18.91
N VAL A 133 40.21 5.80 17.70
CA VAL A 133 38.83 5.68 17.25
C VAL A 133 38.35 4.21 17.25
N LYS A 134 37.15 3.98 17.75
CA LYS A 134 36.48 2.69 17.72
C LYS A 134 35.33 2.72 16.72
N ILE A 135 35.28 1.71 15.85
CA ILE A 135 34.23 1.60 14.84
C ILE A 135 33.20 0.54 15.29
N ASN A 136 31.90 0.89 15.20
CA ASN A 136 30.78 -0.04 15.42
C ASN A 136 30.96 -0.95 16.66
N SER A 137 31.29 -0.35 17.78
CA SER A 137 31.57 -1.07 19.03
C SER A 137 30.31 -1.22 19.89
N PHE A 138 29.21 -1.62 19.30
CA PHE A 138 28.00 -1.93 20.05
C PHE A 138 28.21 -3.15 20.95
N ALA A 139 27.70 -3.08 22.18
CA ALA A 139 27.86 -4.17 23.15
C ALA A 139 26.93 -5.36 22.84
N LYS A 140 25.79 -5.09 22.24
CA LYS A 140 24.70 -6.04 22.01
C LYS A 140 24.22 -6.00 20.55
N PRO A 141 23.49 -7.02 20.07
CA PRO A 141 22.75 -6.96 18.82
C PRO A 141 21.66 -5.87 18.85
N ASP A 142 21.12 -5.59 17.68
CA ASP A 142 19.97 -4.70 17.50
C ASP A 142 19.26 -5.11 16.22
N TYR A 143 18.22 -5.95 16.36
CA TYR A 143 17.47 -6.46 15.22
C TYR A 143 16.38 -5.47 14.85
N VAL A 144 16.40 -5.03 13.60
CA VAL A 144 15.53 -3.98 13.11
C VAL A 144 14.71 -4.48 11.95
N ILE A 145 13.42 -4.14 12.00
CA ILE A 145 12.49 -4.29 10.90
C ILE A 145 11.65 -3.03 10.74
N GLU A 146 11.57 -2.52 9.51
CA GLU A 146 10.81 -1.32 9.17
C GLU A 146 9.85 -1.59 8.01
N GLU A 147 8.81 -0.78 7.89
CA GLU A 147 7.79 -0.93 6.85
C GLU A 147 8.33 -0.99 5.40
N PRO A 148 9.34 -0.18 4.99
CA PRO A 148 9.93 -0.27 3.65
C PRO A 148 10.68 -1.57 3.36
N LEU A 149 11.06 -2.31 4.41
CA LEU A 149 11.76 -3.60 4.30
C LEU A 149 10.82 -4.78 4.06
N VAL A 150 9.49 -4.55 4.14
CA VAL A 150 8.46 -5.53 3.84
C VAL A 150 7.81 -5.20 2.51
N LYS A 151 7.93 -6.10 1.53
CA LYS A 151 7.40 -5.92 0.18
C LYS A 151 6.44 -7.03 -0.19
N PHE A 152 5.43 -6.68 -0.98
CA PHE A 152 4.47 -7.62 -1.55
C PHE A 152 4.65 -7.73 -3.06
N GLU A 153 4.49 -8.96 -3.58
CA GLU A 153 4.52 -9.20 -5.01
C GLU A 153 3.40 -10.19 -5.41
N PRO A 154 2.49 -9.80 -6.32
CA PRO A 154 2.44 -8.48 -6.98
C PRO A 154 2.14 -7.35 -5.98
N SER A 155 2.54 -6.12 -6.31
CA SER A 155 2.27 -4.94 -5.46
C SER A 155 0.78 -4.61 -5.35
N LEU A 156 -0.02 -5.05 -6.33
CA LEU A 156 -1.47 -4.97 -6.36
C LEU A 156 -2.01 -6.41 -6.32
N ILE A 157 -2.45 -6.82 -5.13
CA ILE A 157 -2.91 -8.19 -4.86
C ILE A 157 -4.41 -8.26 -5.12
N SER A 158 -4.87 -9.29 -5.82
CA SER A 158 -6.29 -9.52 -6.13
C SER A 158 -6.70 -10.94 -5.78
N VAL A 159 -7.98 -11.14 -5.47
CA VAL A 159 -8.56 -12.48 -5.31
C VAL A 159 -8.57 -13.31 -6.61
N ALA A 160 -8.22 -12.71 -7.75
CA ALA A 160 -7.96 -13.43 -9.00
C ALA A 160 -6.65 -14.21 -8.99
N ASP A 161 -5.71 -13.81 -8.13
CA ASP A 161 -4.45 -14.50 -7.93
C ASP A 161 -4.66 -15.67 -6.94
N ASP A 162 -3.93 -16.75 -7.11
CA ASP A 162 -4.00 -17.90 -6.20
C ASP A 162 -3.11 -17.71 -4.97
N HIS A 163 -2.09 -16.86 -5.06
CA HIS A 163 -1.17 -16.52 -3.98
C HIS A 163 -0.53 -15.14 -4.21
N PHE A 164 0.12 -14.64 -3.19
CA PHE A 164 1.06 -13.50 -3.26
C PHE A 164 2.32 -13.83 -2.47
N ASN A 165 3.40 -13.15 -2.79
CA ASN A 165 4.68 -13.31 -2.11
C ASN A 165 4.95 -12.13 -1.18
N ILE A 166 5.64 -12.41 -0.07
CA ILE A 166 6.13 -11.42 0.88
C ILE A 166 7.65 -11.54 0.94
N ASP A 167 8.36 -10.46 0.64
CA ASP A 167 9.80 -10.31 0.86
C ASP A 167 10.01 -9.47 2.12
N ILE A 168 10.59 -10.07 3.15
CA ILE A 168 10.86 -9.46 4.45
C ILE A 168 12.36 -9.39 4.64
N LYS A 169 12.91 -8.18 4.63
CA LYS A 169 14.33 -7.95 4.94
C LYS A 169 14.50 -7.63 6.42
N MET A 170 15.33 -8.40 7.07
CA MET A 170 15.69 -8.26 8.48
C MET A 170 17.10 -7.70 8.58
N MET A 171 17.35 -6.81 9.51
CA MET A 171 18.66 -6.19 9.70
C MET A 171 19.12 -6.34 11.16
N ASN A 172 20.43 -6.44 11.35
CA ASN A 172 21.09 -6.27 12.64
C ASN A 172 22.05 -5.09 12.51
N ILE A 173 21.75 -3.99 13.19
CA ILE A 173 22.57 -2.77 13.20
C ILE A 173 23.49 -2.68 14.41
N GLY A 174 23.42 -3.68 15.30
CA GLY A 174 24.28 -3.83 16.46
C GLY A 174 25.40 -4.86 16.28
N LYS A 175 25.76 -5.53 17.36
CA LYS A 175 26.79 -6.56 17.37
C LYS A 175 26.28 -7.85 16.73
N ALA A 176 27.03 -8.39 15.77
CA ALA A 176 26.73 -9.72 15.23
C ALA A 176 27.03 -10.81 16.25
N ILE A 177 26.10 -11.71 16.49
CA ILE A 177 26.26 -12.88 17.36
C ILE A 177 25.85 -14.16 16.61
N ARG A 178 26.40 -15.29 17.05
CA ARG A 178 26.03 -16.62 16.55
C ARG A 178 25.03 -17.24 17.50
N ASP A 179 23.76 -16.91 17.30
CA ASP A 179 22.62 -17.46 18.03
C ASP A 179 21.45 -17.68 17.08
N SER A 180 20.27 -17.86 17.60
CA SER A 180 19.03 -18.01 16.84
C SER A 180 17.94 -17.15 17.46
N ILE A 181 17.11 -16.54 16.62
CA ILE A 181 15.94 -15.75 17.01
C ILE A 181 14.68 -16.40 16.51
N ARG A 182 13.57 -16.25 17.24
CA ARG A 182 12.26 -16.67 16.76
C ARG A 182 11.61 -15.52 15.98
N VAL A 183 11.31 -15.79 14.72
CA VAL A 183 10.60 -14.85 13.86
C VAL A 183 9.15 -15.30 13.72
N VAL A 184 8.23 -14.36 13.91
CA VAL A 184 6.80 -14.60 13.75
C VAL A 184 6.22 -13.62 12.75
N VAL A 185 5.51 -14.15 11.75
CA VAL A 185 4.77 -13.35 10.77
C VAL A 185 3.29 -13.70 10.89
N LYS A 186 2.47 -12.70 11.17
CA LYS A 186 1.02 -12.82 11.34
C LYS A 186 0.30 -11.97 10.33
N GLN A 187 -0.79 -12.50 9.79
CA GLN A 187 -1.74 -11.74 8.98
C GLN A 187 -3.06 -11.65 9.74
N LYS A 188 -3.50 -10.42 9.99
CA LYS A 188 -4.86 -10.15 10.46
C LYS A 188 -5.75 -9.91 9.26
N LEU A 189 -6.80 -10.70 9.13
CA LEU A 189 -7.77 -10.67 8.04
C LEU A 189 -8.84 -9.58 8.26
N PRO A 190 -9.60 -9.21 7.23
CA PRO A 190 -10.67 -8.21 7.33
C PRO A 190 -11.77 -8.53 8.35
N ASN A 191 -11.95 -9.80 8.69
CA ASN A 191 -12.91 -10.29 9.71
C ASN A 191 -12.31 -10.36 11.13
N ASP A 192 -11.17 -9.70 11.36
CA ASP A 192 -10.39 -9.69 12.60
C ASP A 192 -9.74 -11.02 13.01
N SER A 193 -9.92 -12.10 12.25
CA SER A 193 -9.19 -13.34 12.53
C SER A 193 -7.71 -13.21 12.20
N VAL A 194 -6.86 -13.95 12.91
CA VAL A 194 -5.41 -13.91 12.75
C VAL A 194 -4.91 -15.26 12.24
N ARG A 195 -4.14 -15.20 11.14
CA ARG A 195 -3.44 -16.33 10.54
C ARG A 195 -1.94 -16.20 10.78
N ILE A 196 -1.30 -17.25 11.30
CA ILE A 196 0.16 -17.30 11.43
C ILE A 196 0.72 -17.80 10.10
N LEU A 197 1.52 -16.96 9.43
CA LEU A 197 2.17 -17.29 8.17
C LEU A 197 3.53 -17.94 8.38
N PHE A 198 4.24 -17.53 9.43
CA PHE A 198 5.55 -18.05 9.79
C PHE A 198 5.73 -18.00 11.31
N ASN A 199 6.33 -19.01 11.89
CA ASN A 199 6.71 -19.06 13.32
C ASN A 199 7.81 -20.09 13.48
N GLN A 200 9.07 -19.65 13.31
CA GLN A 200 10.21 -20.55 13.40
C GLN A 200 11.41 -19.87 14.10
N LEU A 201 12.24 -20.70 14.69
CA LEU A 201 13.56 -20.31 15.18
C LEU A 201 14.51 -20.37 13.98
N ILE A 202 15.14 -19.25 13.64
CA ILE A 202 16.08 -19.13 12.54
C ILE A 202 17.44 -18.62 13.07
N PRO A 203 18.55 -18.83 12.35
CA PRO A 203 19.83 -18.22 12.72
C PRO A 203 19.67 -16.69 12.84
N ALA A 204 20.27 -16.13 13.89
CA ALA A 204 20.24 -14.69 14.11
C ALA A 204 20.92 -13.94 12.95
N THR A 205 20.28 -12.91 12.46
CA THR A 205 20.78 -12.07 11.36
C THR A 205 22.11 -11.42 11.78
N LEU A 206 23.18 -11.67 11.02
CA LEU A 206 24.49 -11.08 11.31
C LEU A 206 24.58 -9.62 10.89
N TYR A 207 24.02 -9.27 9.73
CA TYR A 207 23.94 -7.92 9.18
C TYR A 207 22.60 -7.71 8.49
N GLN A 208 22.34 -8.42 7.40
CA GLN A 208 21.10 -8.39 6.64
C GLN A 208 20.74 -9.81 6.20
N ASP A 209 19.47 -10.14 6.32
CA ASP A 209 18.91 -11.41 5.85
C ASP A 209 17.54 -11.19 5.23
N SER A 210 17.01 -12.15 4.48
CA SER A 210 15.70 -12.07 3.83
C SER A 210 14.89 -13.34 4.07
N LEU A 211 13.62 -13.14 4.43
CA LEU A 211 12.62 -14.20 4.53
C LEU A 211 11.60 -14.04 3.41
N TYR A 212 11.45 -15.07 2.57
CA TYR A 212 10.48 -15.10 1.48
C TYR A 212 9.33 -16.03 1.84
N LEU A 213 8.11 -15.53 1.76
CA LEU A 213 6.90 -16.30 2.03
C LEU A 213 5.98 -16.25 0.82
N THR A 214 5.43 -17.41 0.44
CA THR A 214 4.32 -17.52 -0.53
C THR A 214 3.04 -17.78 0.25
N VAL A 215 2.06 -16.89 0.13
CA VAL A 215 0.82 -16.90 0.90
C VAL A 215 -0.35 -17.17 -0.03
N PRO A 216 -1.07 -18.29 0.12
CA PRO A 216 -2.26 -18.55 -0.67
C PRO A 216 -3.39 -17.60 -0.31
N ILE A 217 -4.18 -17.20 -1.31
CA ILE A 217 -5.32 -16.29 -1.16
C ILE A 217 -6.61 -17.09 -1.06
N ASN A 218 -7.40 -16.81 -0.02
CA ASN A 218 -8.80 -17.26 0.04
C ASN A 218 -9.71 -16.12 -0.43
N PRO A 219 -10.37 -16.24 -1.60
CA PRO A 219 -11.15 -15.14 -2.19
C PRO A 219 -12.37 -14.72 -1.35
N ILE A 220 -12.77 -15.52 -0.37
CA ILE A 220 -13.92 -15.22 0.50
C ILE A 220 -13.48 -14.47 1.75
N THR A 221 -12.38 -14.91 2.39
CA THR A 221 -11.98 -14.40 3.71
C THR A 221 -10.92 -13.31 3.66
N ASP A 222 -10.08 -13.32 2.63
CA ASP A 222 -8.88 -12.47 2.57
C ASP A 222 -9.13 -11.13 1.88
N LYS A 223 -10.27 -11.00 1.19
CA LYS A 223 -10.67 -9.80 0.44
C LYS A 223 -10.89 -8.60 1.37
N GLY A 224 -10.22 -7.49 1.09
CA GLY A 224 -10.32 -6.25 1.85
C GLY A 224 -9.01 -5.82 2.49
N LEU A 225 -9.11 -4.99 3.53
CA LEU A 225 -7.96 -4.51 4.27
C LEU A 225 -7.40 -5.61 5.17
N ASN A 226 -6.14 -5.94 4.95
CA ASN A 226 -5.37 -6.90 5.74
C ASN A 226 -4.23 -6.16 6.47
N LYS A 227 -3.75 -6.74 7.55
CA LYS A 227 -2.64 -6.22 8.33
C LYS A 227 -1.59 -7.30 8.55
N LEU A 228 -0.37 -7.06 8.09
CA LEU A 228 0.78 -7.94 8.33
C LEU A 228 1.55 -7.42 9.54
N THR A 229 1.84 -8.28 10.50
CA THR A 229 2.75 -7.99 11.61
C THR A 229 3.93 -8.96 11.53
N VAL A 230 5.13 -8.41 11.55
CA VAL A 230 6.39 -9.16 11.60
C VAL A 230 7.09 -8.81 12.89
N THR A 231 7.44 -9.81 13.69
CA THR A 231 8.15 -9.66 14.96
C THR A 231 9.41 -10.51 14.93
N LEU A 232 10.56 -9.88 15.14
CA LEU A 232 11.85 -10.53 15.31
C LEU A 232 12.08 -10.78 16.81
N ASP A 233 12.72 -11.88 17.14
CA ASP A 233 13.00 -12.30 18.51
C ASP A 233 11.79 -12.19 19.47
N VAL A 234 10.63 -12.70 19.03
CA VAL A 234 9.36 -12.64 19.77
C VAL A 234 9.45 -13.22 21.19
N ASP A 235 10.38 -14.13 21.43
CA ASP A 235 10.63 -14.76 22.75
C ASP A 235 11.49 -13.86 23.65
N ASN A 236 11.98 -12.72 23.16
CA ASN A 236 12.93 -11.82 23.84
C ASN A 236 14.13 -12.58 24.41
N ARG A 237 14.66 -13.49 23.61
CA ARG A 237 15.71 -14.43 23.98
C ARG A 237 17.10 -13.78 23.98
N ILE A 238 17.28 -12.81 23.11
CA ILE A 238 18.52 -12.06 22.93
C ILE A 238 18.35 -10.68 23.52
N ASP A 239 19.21 -10.32 24.46
CA ASP A 239 19.25 -8.99 25.05
C ASP A 239 19.80 -7.98 24.01
N GLU A 240 18.96 -7.08 23.49
CA GLU A 240 19.26 -6.16 22.42
C GLU A 240 19.61 -4.75 22.92
N LEU A 241 20.09 -3.88 22.03
CA LEU A 241 20.27 -2.46 22.33
C LEU A 241 18.94 -1.76 22.47
N TYR A 242 18.01 -2.07 21.56
CA TYR A 242 16.65 -1.56 21.57
C TYR A 242 15.67 -2.71 21.29
N GLU A 243 14.71 -2.92 22.19
CA GLU A 243 13.70 -3.97 22.11
C GLU A 243 12.40 -3.49 21.43
N THR A 244 12.38 -2.24 20.92
CA THR A 244 11.15 -1.61 20.40
C THR A 244 11.14 -1.43 18.89
N ASN A 245 12.21 -1.80 18.19
CA ASN A 245 12.40 -1.65 16.75
C ASN A 245 12.43 -3.00 16.00
N ASN A 246 12.16 -4.09 16.70
CA ASN A 246 12.14 -5.47 16.20
C ASN A 246 10.73 -5.95 15.79
N GLU A 247 9.73 -5.04 15.75
CA GLU A 247 8.39 -5.32 15.26
C GLU A 247 7.93 -4.25 14.27
N VAL A 248 7.27 -4.69 13.21
CA VAL A 248 6.60 -3.81 12.25
C VAL A 248 5.21 -4.33 11.91
N THR A 249 4.30 -3.40 11.70
CA THR A 249 2.96 -3.68 11.18
C THR A 249 2.77 -2.91 9.88
N LYS A 250 2.31 -3.61 8.83
CA LYS A 250 2.05 -3.04 7.52
C LYS A 250 0.65 -3.39 7.03
N ASP A 251 -0.10 -2.38 6.66
CA ASP A 251 -1.42 -2.55 6.05
C ASP A 251 -1.29 -2.81 4.56
N PHE A 252 -2.12 -3.72 4.03
CA PHE A 252 -2.21 -4.00 2.60
C PHE A 252 -3.62 -4.41 2.22
N TYR A 253 -3.99 -4.22 0.95
CA TYR A 253 -5.34 -4.48 0.47
C TYR A 253 -5.35 -5.58 -0.57
N ILE A 254 -6.25 -6.58 -0.38
CA ILE A 254 -6.53 -7.60 -1.38
C ILE A 254 -7.81 -7.19 -2.10
N PHE A 255 -7.66 -6.86 -3.39
CA PHE A 255 -8.73 -6.32 -4.21
C PHE A 255 -9.68 -7.40 -4.69
N GLU A 256 -10.94 -7.01 -4.87
CA GLU A 256 -11.94 -7.85 -5.49
C GLU A 256 -11.64 -8.03 -6.98
N ASP A 257 -11.96 -9.22 -7.51
CA ASP A 257 -11.87 -9.49 -8.93
C ASP A 257 -13.16 -9.05 -9.62
N GLU A 258 -13.21 -7.79 -10.01
CA GLU A 258 -14.41 -7.19 -10.62
C GLU A 258 -14.09 -6.46 -11.92
N LEU A 259 -15.13 -6.38 -12.75
CA LEU A 259 -15.14 -5.59 -13.97
C LEU A 259 -16.22 -4.52 -13.83
N ARG A 260 -15.85 -3.25 -13.81
CA ARG A 260 -16.74 -2.11 -13.60
C ARG A 260 -17.11 -1.47 -14.92
N PRO A 261 -18.41 -1.32 -15.24
CA PRO A 261 -18.86 -0.56 -16.40
C PRO A 261 -18.33 0.87 -16.40
N ILE A 262 -17.94 1.38 -17.59
CA ILE A 262 -17.52 2.76 -17.80
C ILE A 262 -18.49 3.48 -18.74
N SER A 263 -18.70 2.94 -19.92
CA SER A 263 -19.51 3.56 -20.97
C SER A 263 -20.31 2.50 -21.72
N PRO A 264 -21.60 2.77 -22.01
CA PRO A 264 -22.38 3.96 -21.71
C PRO A 264 -22.48 4.26 -20.22
N TYR A 265 -22.46 5.57 -19.84
CA TYR A 265 -22.56 5.96 -18.44
C TYR A 265 -23.89 5.52 -17.83
N ASN A 266 -23.86 5.25 -16.53
CA ASN A 266 -25.09 4.90 -15.82
C ASN A 266 -26.11 6.04 -15.89
N TYR A 267 -27.34 5.69 -16.28
CA TYR A 267 -28.49 6.61 -16.51
C TYR A 267 -28.31 7.55 -17.69
N SER A 268 -27.42 7.26 -18.62
CA SER A 268 -27.17 8.08 -19.79
C SER A 268 -28.26 7.92 -20.85
N ILE A 269 -28.34 8.94 -21.73
CA ILE A 269 -29.06 8.89 -23.00
C ILE A 269 -28.06 8.47 -24.08
N VAL A 270 -28.36 7.40 -24.78
CA VAL A 270 -27.63 6.92 -25.95
C VAL A 270 -28.50 7.23 -27.18
N ASN A 271 -27.94 7.92 -28.17
CA ASN A 271 -28.63 8.32 -29.37
C ASN A 271 -28.07 7.68 -30.67
N GLN A 272 -27.00 6.89 -30.54
CA GLN A 272 -26.39 6.19 -31.65
C GLN A 272 -26.71 4.68 -31.60
N PRO A 273 -27.03 4.05 -32.74
CA PRO A 273 -27.41 2.64 -32.80
C PRO A 273 -26.20 1.69 -32.62
N ASN A 274 -25.02 2.16 -32.97
CA ASN A 274 -23.79 1.33 -32.92
C ASN A 274 -22.85 1.87 -31.87
N ILE A 275 -23.02 1.40 -30.64
CA ILE A 275 -22.17 1.80 -29.51
C ILE A 275 -21.28 0.64 -29.08
N LYS A 276 -20.11 1.01 -28.61
CA LYS A 276 -19.21 0.11 -27.92
C LYS A 276 -19.41 0.26 -26.42
N PHE A 277 -19.21 -0.83 -25.70
CA PHE A 277 -19.28 -0.85 -24.26
C PHE A 277 -17.87 -0.98 -23.68
N TYR A 278 -17.59 -0.19 -22.67
CA TYR A 278 -16.29 -0.18 -22.02
C TYR A 278 -16.46 -0.45 -20.54
N ALA A 279 -15.53 -1.28 -20.01
CA ALA A 279 -15.48 -1.59 -18.60
C ALA A 279 -14.03 -1.61 -18.12
N SER A 280 -13.80 -1.32 -16.85
CA SER A 280 -12.47 -1.30 -16.23
C SER A 280 -12.30 -2.47 -15.27
N THR A 281 -11.16 -3.15 -15.35
CA THR A 281 -10.77 -4.16 -14.37
C THR A 281 -10.28 -3.50 -13.07
N ALA A 282 -10.48 -4.17 -11.93
CA ALA A 282 -9.93 -3.72 -10.65
C ALA A 282 -8.40 -3.79 -10.65
N ASN A 283 -7.82 -4.85 -11.24
CA ASN A 283 -6.38 -4.95 -11.44
C ASN A 283 -6.04 -4.60 -12.91
N PRO A 284 -5.39 -3.45 -13.18
CA PRO A 284 -5.03 -3.05 -14.53
C PRO A 284 -3.87 -3.86 -15.12
N LEU A 285 -3.15 -4.63 -14.28
CA LEU A 285 -1.99 -5.43 -14.67
C LEU A 285 -2.31 -6.94 -14.74
N SER A 286 -3.60 -7.32 -14.65
CA SER A 286 -3.99 -8.73 -14.71
C SER A 286 -3.62 -9.35 -16.07
N ALA A 287 -3.23 -10.63 -16.03
CA ALA A 287 -2.95 -11.40 -17.23
C ALA A 287 -4.18 -11.48 -18.15
N SER A 288 -3.96 -11.83 -19.43
CA SER A 288 -5.04 -11.99 -20.39
C SER A 288 -6.03 -13.06 -19.94
N ARG A 289 -7.31 -12.68 -19.89
CA ARG A 289 -8.41 -13.57 -19.47
C ARG A 289 -9.73 -13.19 -20.15
N GLN A 290 -10.74 -14.00 -19.92
CA GLN A 290 -12.08 -13.77 -20.46
C GLN A 290 -12.91 -12.91 -19.52
N TYR A 291 -13.65 -11.98 -20.12
CA TYR A 291 -14.64 -11.10 -19.49
C TYR A 291 -16.00 -11.29 -20.14
N VAL A 292 -17.05 -11.01 -19.39
CA VAL A 292 -18.43 -11.19 -19.84
C VAL A 292 -19.24 -9.91 -19.63
N MET A 293 -20.07 -9.58 -20.61
CA MET A 293 -21.07 -8.52 -20.55
C MET A 293 -22.43 -9.10 -20.88
N GLU A 294 -23.44 -8.73 -20.13
CA GLU A 294 -24.84 -9.01 -20.45
C GLU A 294 -25.60 -7.71 -20.64
N ILE A 295 -26.56 -7.71 -21.57
CA ILE A 295 -27.49 -6.62 -21.82
C ILE A 295 -28.90 -7.16 -21.90
N ASP A 296 -29.86 -6.45 -21.30
CA ASP A 296 -31.28 -6.81 -21.28
C ASP A 296 -32.14 -5.55 -21.16
N THR A 297 -33.43 -5.70 -21.41
CA THR A 297 -34.47 -4.68 -21.19
C THR A 297 -35.06 -4.74 -19.78
N THR A 298 -34.67 -5.71 -18.98
CA THR A 298 -35.05 -5.84 -17.57
C THR A 298 -33.83 -5.86 -16.67
N GLU A 299 -33.97 -5.29 -15.47
CA GLU A 299 -32.92 -5.26 -14.45
C GLU A 299 -32.62 -6.65 -13.84
N LEU A 300 -33.47 -7.63 -14.10
CA LEU A 300 -33.33 -9.02 -13.63
C LEU A 300 -32.52 -9.87 -14.60
N PHE A 301 -32.24 -9.38 -15.81
CA PHE A 301 -31.51 -10.11 -16.86
C PHE A 301 -32.12 -11.47 -17.19
N ASN A 302 -33.43 -11.53 -17.24
CA ASN A 302 -34.23 -12.75 -17.46
C ASN A 302 -35.24 -12.65 -18.63
N SER A 303 -35.17 -11.59 -19.43
CA SER A 303 -36.05 -11.49 -20.60
C SER A 303 -35.55 -12.32 -21.79
N SER A 304 -36.42 -12.56 -22.75
CA SER A 304 -36.07 -13.21 -24.02
C SER A 304 -35.13 -12.37 -24.89
N LEU A 305 -34.97 -11.09 -24.57
CA LEU A 305 -34.10 -10.15 -25.29
C LEU A 305 -32.68 -10.11 -24.71
N LYS A 306 -32.43 -10.82 -23.57
CA LYS A 306 -31.10 -10.89 -22.97
C LYS A 306 -30.08 -11.41 -23.97
N LYS A 307 -28.94 -10.70 -24.07
CA LYS A 307 -27.77 -11.11 -24.85
C LYS A 307 -26.54 -11.08 -23.99
N THR A 308 -25.63 -12.02 -24.26
CA THR A 308 -24.35 -12.16 -23.58
C THR A 308 -23.23 -12.01 -24.59
N TYR A 309 -22.21 -11.24 -24.23
CA TYR A 309 -21.02 -10.97 -25.03
C TYR A 309 -19.77 -11.26 -24.20
N ASN A 310 -18.79 -11.85 -24.87
CA ASN A 310 -17.49 -12.15 -24.26
C ASN A 310 -16.40 -11.31 -24.91
N ALA A 311 -15.41 -10.90 -24.12
CA ALA A 311 -14.21 -10.26 -24.59
C ALA A 311 -12.99 -10.91 -23.92
N ASN A 312 -11.86 -10.99 -24.62
CA ASN A 312 -10.60 -11.42 -24.05
C ASN A 312 -9.65 -10.21 -24.02
N GLY A 313 -8.91 -10.04 -22.96
CA GLY A 313 -7.95 -8.96 -22.85
C GLY A 313 -7.10 -9.06 -21.58
N VAL A 314 -6.04 -8.29 -21.54
CA VAL A 314 -5.27 -7.99 -20.33
C VAL A 314 -6.03 -7.00 -19.47
N GLY A 315 -5.61 -6.81 -18.22
CA GLY A 315 -6.20 -5.80 -17.36
C GLY A 315 -6.21 -4.40 -17.96
N GLY A 316 -6.99 -3.50 -17.35
CA GLY A 316 -7.22 -2.15 -17.83
C GLY A 316 -8.64 -1.95 -18.37
N VAL A 317 -8.78 -1.37 -19.56
CA VAL A 317 -10.06 -1.13 -20.19
C VAL A 317 -10.41 -2.26 -21.16
N ILE A 318 -11.54 -2.89 -20.93
CA ILE A 318 -12.09 -3.96 -21.76
C ILE A 318 -13.19 -3.38 -22.64
N GLU A 319 -13.08 -3.64 -23.94
CA GLU A 319 -14.08 -3.24 -24.94
C GLU A 319 -14.97 -4.43 -25.30
N PHE A 320 -16.30 -4.21 -25.31
CA PHE A 320 -17.29 -5.13 -25.87
C PHE A 320 -17.96 -4.45 -27.06
N ASN A 321 -18.07 -5.20 -28.16
CA ASN A 321 -18.71 -4.70 -29.37
C ASN A 321 -19.93 -5.56 -29.74
N PRO A 322 -21.14 -5.18 -29.28
CA PRO A 322 -22.39 -5.91 -29.58
C PRO A 322 -22.93 -5.56 -30.97
N SER A 323 -22.17 -5.83 -32.03
CA SER A 323 -22.52 -5.47 -33.41
C SER A 323 -23.88 -6.02 -33.91
N ASN A 324 -24.41 -7.04 -33.22
CA ASN A 324 -25.69 -7.69 -33.62
C ASN A 324 -26.84 -7.36 -32.66
N PHE A 325 -26.73 -6.27 -31.89
CA PHE A 325 -27.78 -5.84 -31.00
C PHE A 325 -28.49 -4.61 -31.57
N SER A 326 -29.83 -4.70 -31.73
CA SER A 326 -30.66 -3.57 -32.21
C SER A 326 -31.37 -2.92 -31.04
N PHE A 327 -31.20 -1.62 -30.91
CA PHE A 327 -31.87 -0.83 -29.89
C PHE A 327 -33.26 -0.36 -30.38
N THR A 328 -34.25 -0.41 -29.49
CA THR A 328 -35.61 0.11 -29.73
C THR A 328 -35.69 1.49 -29.11
N ASP A 329 -36.29 2.45 -29.86
CA ASP A 329 -36.50 3.81 -29.37
C ASP A 329 -37.28 3.83 -28.04
N SER A 330 -36.96 4.79 -27.19
CA SER A 330 -37.62 5.04 -25.89
C SER A 330 -37.57 3.85 -24.92
N THR A 331 -36.57 3.00 -25.08
CA THR A 331 -36.38 1.80 -24.26
C THR A 331 -35.16 1.93 -23.34
N VAL A 332 -35.37 1.59 -22.06
CA VAL A 332 -34.28 1.48 -21.07
C VAL A 332 -33.62 0.11 -21.19
N TYR A 333 -32.31 0.11 -21.34
CA TYR A 333 -31.47 -1.07 -21.34
C TYR A 333 -30.63 -1.14 -20.07
N TYR A 334 -30.58 -2.32 -19.51
CA TYR A 334 -29.70 -2.67 -18.37
C TYR A 334 -28.55 -3.48 -18.91
N TRP A 335 -27.35 -3.17 -18.48
CA TRP A 335 -26.18 -3.92 -18.86
C TRP A 335 -25.28 -4.12 -17.66
N ARG A 336 -24.61 -5.26 -17.65
CA ARG A 336 -23.74 -5.63 -16.54
C ARG A 336 -22.48 -6.32 -17.04
N THR A 337 -21.42 -6.17 -16.29
CA THR A 337 -20.14 -6.77 -16.59
C THR A 337 -19.61 -7.55 -15.40
N SER A 338 -18.85 -8.59 -15.72
CA SER A 338 -18.14 -9.41 -14.74
C SER A 338 -16.86 -9.96 -15.35
N THR A 339 -15.89 -10.31 -14.52
CA THR A 339 -14.83 -11.25 -14.86
C THR A 339 -15.41 -12.67 -14.91
N VAL A 340 -14.82 -13.55 -15.71
CA VAL A 340 -15.09 -14.99 -15.58
C VAL A 340 -14.35 -15.49 -14.33
N PRO A 341 -15.06 -16.03 -13.32
CA PRO A 341 -14.44 -16.39 -12.06
C PRO A 341 -13.32 -17.41 -12.22
N VAL A 342 -12.26 -17.23 -11.45
CA VAL A 342 -11.15 -18.17 -11.27
C VAL A 342 -11.11 -18.62 -9.81
N ASN A 343 -10.49 -19.77 -9.55
CA ASN A 343 -10.20 -20.26 -8.18
C ASN A 343 -11.41 -20.29 -7.21
N GLY A 344 -12.63 -20.55 -7.73
CA GLY A 344 -13.84 -20.65 -6.91
C GLY A 344 -14.39 -19.32 -6.40
N SER A 345 -13.91 -18.19 -6.91
CA SER A 345 -14.49 -16.87 -6.63
C SER A 345 -15.93 -16.76 -7.16
N ASN A 346 -16.75 -15.95 -6.50
CA ASN A 346 -18.12 -15.68 -6.94
C ASN A 346 -18.15 -14.75 -8.14
N VAL A 347 -19.18 -14.92 -8.99
CA VAL A 347 -19.45 -13.96 -10.07
C VAL A 347 -19.95 -12.65 -9.46
N ILE A 348 -19.22 -11.56 -9.74
CA ILE A 348 -19.57 -10.23 -9.27
C ILE A 348 -20.05 -9.41 -10.45
N TRP A 349 -21.34 -9.10 -10.45
CA TRP A 349 -21.96 -8.30 -11.49
C TRP A 349 -22.02 -6.82 -11.09
N ASN A 350 -21.41 -5.98 -11.90
CA ASN A 350 -21.56 -4.52 -11.84
C ASN A 350 -22.53 -4.04 -12.90
N ASN A 351 -23.58 -3.34 -12.47
CA ASN A 351 -24.74 -3.05 -13.30
C ASN A 351 -24.83 -1.56 -13.60
N PHE A 352 -25.06 -1.22 -14.89
CA PHE A 352 -25.43 0.11 -15.37
C PHE A 352 -26.72 0.02 -16.16
N SER A 353 -27.30 1.17 -16.46
CA SER A 353 -28.44 1.29 -17.37
C SER A 353 -28.36 2.56 -18.21
N PHE A 354 -28.91 2.53 -19.41
CA PHE A 354 -29.04 3.68 -20.29
C PHE A 354 -30.41 3.63 -21.01
N ILE A 355 -30.86 4.75 -21.52
CA ILE A 355 -32.05 4.80 -22.40
C ILE A 355 -31.58 5.07 -23.81
N TYR A 356 -32.19 4.39 -24.79
CA TYR A 356 -31.96 4.66 -26.20
C TYR A 356 -32.97 5.65 -26.73
N LEU A 357 -32.52 6.84 -27.15
CA LEU A 357 -33.32 7.93 -27.70
C LEU A 357 -32.63 8.49 -28.95
N PRO A 358 -32.89 7.93 -30.15
CA PRO A 358 -32.17 8.29 -31.39
C PRO A 358 -32.31 9.74 -31.81
N ASN A 359 -33.41 10.39 -31.44
CA ASN A 359 -33.73 11.78 -31.80
C ASN A 359 -33.39 12.77 -30.68
N SER A 360 -32.67 12.35 -29.65
CA SER A 360 -32.31 13.20 -28.52
C SER A 360 -30.82 13.58 -28.56
N THR A 361 -30.45 14.58 -27.78
CA THR A 361 -29.06 14.87 -27.44
C THR A 361 -28.57 13.88 -26.37
N THR A 362 -27.26 13.70 -26.27
CA THR A 362 -26.65 12.95 -25.17
C THR A 362 -26.86 13.66 -23.83
N GLY A 363 -26.94 12.92 -22.75
CA GLY A 363 -27.15 13.44 -21.39
C GLY A 363 -27.55 12.33 -20.42
N PHE A 364 -28.30 12.71 -19.39
CA PHE A 364 -28.79 11.77 -18.37
C PHE A 364 -30.34 11.81 -18.33
N ASN A 365 -30.93 10.68 -17.95
CA ASN A 365 -32.36 10.51 -17.88
C ASN A 365 -32.78 9.92 -16.53
N GLN A 366 -34.02 10.18 -16.08
CA GLN A 366 -34.55 9.70 -14.80
C GLN A 366 -35.60 8.56 -14.95
N SER A 367 -35.68 7.93 -16.09
CA SER A 367 -36.62 6.81 -16.34
C SER A 367 -36.14 5.45 -15.87
N HIS A 368 -34.97 5.38 -15.24
CA HIS A 368 -34.31 4.13 -14.90
C HIS A 368 -34.73 3.62 -13.52
N TYR A 369 -35.25 2.40 -13.45
CA TYR A 369 -35.67 1.79 -12.20
C TYR A 369 -34.55 1.70 -11.14
N TYR A 370 -33.30 1.50 -11.58
CA TYR A 370 -32.14 1.46 -10.65
C TYR A 370 -31.91 2.75 -9.86
N GLN A 371 -32.31 3.91 -10.40
CA GLN A 371 -32.19 5.18 -9.68
C GLN A 371 -33.03 5.17 -8.40
N PHE A 372 -34.27 4.63 -8.51
CA PHE A 372 -35.16 4.54 -7.36
C PHE A 372 -34.78 3.42 -6.38
N LYS A 373 -34.33 2.29 -6.91
CA LYS A 373 -33.94 1.14 -6.08
C LYS A 373 -32.72 1.40 -5.19
N LYS A 374 -31.79 2.28 -5.60
CA LYS A 374 -30.57 2.63 -4.87
C LYS A 374 -30.75 3.79 -3.89
N ASN A 375 -31.88 4.47 -3.90
CA ASN A 375 -32.16 5.56 -3.00
C ASN A 375 -32.51 5.07 -1.61
N THR A 376 -32.21 5.88 -0.61
CA THR A 376 -32.68 5.67 0.76
C THR A 376 -34.00 6.44 0.94
N TYR A 377 -35.00 5.76 1.45
CA TYR A 377 -36.30 6.34 1.69
C TYR A 377 -36.66 6.32 3.16
N ASN A 378 -37.21 7.41 3.66
CA ASN A 378 -37.77 7.49 4.98
C ASN A 378 -39.30 7.39 4.91
N PHE A 379 -39.88 6.45 5.65
CA PHE A 379 -41.32 6.17 5.73
C PHE A 379 -41.97 5.73 4.42
N ILE A 380 -41.22 5.53 3.35
CA ILE A 380 -41.67 5.05 2.05
C ILE A 380 -40.76 3.87 1.68
N THR A 381 -41.33 2.84 1.09
CA THR A 381 -40.60 1.72 0.47
C THR A 381 -40.99 1.56 -0.97
N LEU A 382 -40.05 1.23 -1.82
CA LEU A 382 -40.32 0.84 -3.20
C LEU A 382 -40.54 -0.68 -3.22
N ASP A 383 -41.75 -1.11 -3.54
CA ASP A 383 -42.09 -2.53 -3.60
C ASP A 383 -41.63 -3.20 -4.91
N ASN A 384 -41.74 -4.52 -4.97
CA ASN A 384 -41.37 -5.29 -6.17
C ASN A 384 -42.29 -5.02 -7.38
N SER A 385 -43.45 -4.39 -7.18
CA SER A 385 -44.36 -3.92 -8.27
C SER A 385 -43.98 -2.54 -8.80
N ARG A 386 -42.81 -2.01 -8.36
CA ARG A 386 -42.30 -0.66 -8.73
C ARG A 386 -43.20 0.50 -8.26
N LYS A 387 -43.95 0.27 -7.17
CA LYS A 387 -44.80 1.28 -6.53
C LYS A 387 -44.20 1.71 -5.21
N PHE A 388 -44.30 2.99 -4.91
CA PHE A 388 -43.98 3.50 -3.60
C PHE A 388 -45.10 3.16 -2.63
N VAL A 389 -44.77 2.49 -1.55
CA VAL A 389 -45.68 2.11 -0.46
C VAL A 389 -45.28 2.86 0.79
N TYR A 390 -46.24 3.54 1.38
CA TYR A 390 -46.01 4.32 2.60
C TYR A 390 -46.01 3.43 3.84
N ASP A 391 -45.02 3.61 4.72
CA ASP A 391 -44.95 2.87 5.99
C ASP A 391 -45.85 3.54 7.04
N LYS A 392 -47.11 3.18 7.04
CA LYS A 392 -48.15 3.73 7.90
C LYS A 392 -47.86 3.59 9.40
N ARG A 393 -46.98 2.65 9.80
CA ARG A 393 -46.67 2.37 11.21
C ARG A 393 -45.73 3.42 11.81
N LYS A 394 -45.02 4.19 10.98
CA LYS A 394 -44.03 5.15 11.42
C LYS A 394 -44.52 6.61 11.40
N VAL A 395 -45.75 6.82 10.95
CA VAL A 395 -46.32 8.15 10.86
C VAL A 395 -47.40 8.34 11.89
N VAL A 396 -47.25 9.34 12.73
CA VAL A 396 -48.24 9.74 13.72
C VAL A 396 -49.00 10.96 13.17
N TYR A 397 -50.28 10.81 12.97
CA TYR A 397 -51.15 11.89 12.52
C TYR A 397 -51.74 12.58 13.75
N ASN A 398 -51.45 13.85 13.93
CA ASN A 398 -52.09 14.70 14.92
C ASN A 398 -53.03 15.65 14.18
N VAL A 399 -54.29 15.45 14.36
CA VAL A 399 -55.32 16.38 13.85
C VAL A 399 -55.69 17.37 14.92
N ARG A 400 -55.39 18.65 14.68
CA ARG A 400 -55.90 19.73 15.53
C ARG A 400 -57.05 20.42 14.86
N THR A 401 -58.18 20.43 15.52
CA THR A 401 -59.32 21.23 15.11
C THR A 401 -59.35 22.52 15.92
N THR A 402 -59.50 23.66 15.26
CA THR A 402 -59.71 24.91 15.93
C THR A 402 -61.21 25.20 15.86
N ILE A 403 -61.85 25.26 17.04
CA ILE A 403 -63.25 25.62 17.13
C ILE A 403 -63.34 27.15 17.15
N TYR A 404 -64.09 27.72 16.20
CA TYR A 404 -64.34 29.14 16.21
C TYR A 404 -65.43 29.47 17.22
N PRO A 405 -65.36 30.60 17.93
CA PRO A 405 -66.37 31.03 18.87
C PRO A 405 -67.70 31.18 18.13
N GLY A 406 -68.71 30.39 18.53
CA GLY A 406 -70.07 30.46 17.97
C GLY A 406 -70.59 29.24 17.23
N SER A 407 -69.77 28.18 16.99
CA SER A 407 -70.29 26.91 16.50
C SER A 407 -70.33 25.87 17.62
N SER A 408 -71.47 25.27 17.85
CA SER A 408 -71.63 24.19 18.84
C SER A 408 -71.19 22.83 18.35
N ASP A 409 -70.92 22.67 17.03
CA ASP A 409 -70.58 21.41 16.40
C ASP A 409 -69.19 21.48 15.83
N GLY A 410 -68.26 20.74 16.41
CA GLY A 410 -66.95 20.51 15.88
C GLY A 410 -66.99 19.52 14.71
N PRO A 411 -65.98 19.50 13.83
CA PRO A 411 -65.91 18.53 12.76
C PRO A 411 -65.78 17.12 13.32
N ASP A 412 -66.60 16.20 12.83
CA ASP A 412 -66.51 14.79 13.10
C ASP A 412 -65.41 14.16 12.20
N TYR A 413 -64.42 13.56 12.81
CA TYR A 413 -63.40 12.87 12.07
C TYR A 413 -63.09 11.52 12.71
N SER A 414 -62.76 10.56 11.89
CA SER A 414 -62.28 9.27 12.34
C SER A 414 -61.05 8.84 11.56
N ILE A 415 -60.15 8.16 12.19
CA ILE A 415 -59.02 7.53 11.57
C ILE A 415 -59.29 6.01 11.59
N SER A 416 -59.40 5.40 10.43
CA SER A 416 -59.59 3.96 10.32
C SER A 416 -58.28 3.21 10.57
N ASN A 417 -58.32 1.91 10.94
CA ASN A 417 -57.19 1.07 11.23
C ASN A 417 -56.21 0.90 10.07
N ASP A 418 -56.63 1.23 8.85
CA ASP A 418 -55.77 1.27 7.66
C ASP A 418 -55.08 2.64 7.47
N GLY A 419 -55.23 3.56 8.41
CA GLY A 419 -54.63 4.89 8.39
C GLY A 419 -55.27 5.88 7.46
N VAL A 420 -56.51 5.59 7.00
CA VAL A 420 -57.29 6.52 6.18
C VAL A 420 -58.06 7.45 7.12
N MET A 421 -57.84 8.74 7.00
CA MET A 421 -58.62 9.74 7.70
C MET A 421 -59.92 10.00 6.92
N LYS A 422 -61.04 9.76 7.58
CA LYS A 422 -62.37 10.09 7.04
C LYS A 422 -62.91 11.31 7.78
N MET A 423 -63.27 12.31 7.06
CA MET A 423 -64.04 13.47 7.57
C MET A 423 -65.50 13.31 7.17
N GLN A 424 -66.40 13.29 8.12
CA GLN A 424 -67.81 13.42 7.84
C GLN A 424 -68.19 14.91 7.78
N GLY A 425 -69.00 15.25 6.78
CA GLY A 425 -69.26 16.58 6.31
C GLY A 425 -69.56 17.59 7.39
N PHE A 426 -68.73 18.58 7.40
CA PHE A 426 -68.97 19.78 8.15
C PHE A 426 -69.72 20.76 7.29
N TYR A 427 -70.90 21.13 7.71
CA TYR A 427 -71.69 22.16 7.05
C TYR A 427 -71.87 23.35 8.04
N ALA A 428 -70.94 24.27 7.98
CA ALA A 428 -71.15 25.58 8.57
C ALA A 428 -71.10 26.62 7.43
N PRO A 429 -72.06 27.51 7.32
CA PRO A 429 -71.91 28.63 6.42
C PRO A 429 -70.74 29.49 6.90
N LEU A 430 -69.68 29.50 6.10
CA LEU A 430 -68.52 30.33 6.34
C LEU A 430 -68.93 31.81 6.28
N SER A 431 -68.86 32.53 7.36
CA SER A 431 -68.90 33.99 7.31
C SER A 431 -67.62 34.52 6.66
N SER A 432 -67.64 35.65 6.05
CA SER A 432 -66.57 36.24 5.22
C SER A 432 -65.19 36.40 5.92
N ASN A 433 -65.08 36.06 7.19
CA ASN A 433 -63.90 36.20 8.03
C ASN A 433 -63.42 34.89 8.67
N GLN A 434 -63.89 33.75 8.18
CA GLN A 434 -63.45 32.44 8.70
C GLN A 434 -62.38 31.84 7.83
N GLU A 435 -61.25 31.55 8.38
CA GLU A 435 -60.19 30.75 7.72
C GLU A 435 -60.61 29.28 7.69
N GLY A 436 -60.32 28.62 6.57
CA GLY A 436 -60.66 27.21 6.39
C GLY A 436 -59.85 26.29 7.35
N LEU A 437 -60.34 25.06 7.43
CA LEU A 437 -59.69 24.02 8.22
C LEU A 437 -58.30 23.69 7.59
N ARG A 438 -57.27 23.70 8.43
CA ARG A 438 -55.90 23.30 8.02
C ARG A 438 -55.55 21.98 8.66
N PHE A 439 -54.98 21.11 7.87
CA PHE A 439 -54.46 19.82 8.34
C PHE A 439 -52.95 19.86 8.39
N TYR A 440 -52.38 19.35 9.50
CA TYR A 440 -50.95 19.24 9.70
C TYR A 440 -50.61 17.77 9.94
N VAL A 441 -49.63 17.26 9.24
CA VAL A 441 -49.00 16.00 9.56
C VAL A 441 -47.73 16.33 10.33
N ILE A 442 -47.63 15.83 11.55
CA ILE A 442 -46.48 16.07 12.43
C ILE A 442 -45.70 14.77 12.51
N ASP A 443 -44.48 14.80 12.02
CA ASP A 443 -43.53 13.75 12.30
C ASP A 443 -42.88 14.03 13.66
N THR A 444 -43.25 13.21 14.65
CA THR A 444 -42.76 13.38 16.03
C THR A 444 -41.34 12.88 16.23
N VAL A 445 -40.79 12.11 15.27
CA VAL A 445 -39.41 11.59 15.31
C VAL A 445 -38.46 12.62 14.72
N GLU A 446 -38.80 13.19 13.58
CA GLU A 446 -37.97 14.20 12.91
C GLU A 446 -38.37 15.64 13.27
N GLN A 447 -39.40 15.83 14.09
CA GLN A 447 -39.92 17.13 14.50
C GLN A 447 -40.31 18.06 13.33
N LYS A 448 -40.77 17.48 12.25
CA LYS A 448 -41.18 18.21 11.04
C LYS A 448 -42.70 18.27 10.95
N ILE A 449 -43.22 19.42 10.47
CA ILE A 449 -44.63 19.63 10.22
C ILE A 449 -44.84 19.77 8.71
N TRP A 450 -45.72 18.96 8.18
CA TRP A 450 -46.15 19.01 6.77
C TRP A 450 -47.54 19.63 6.70
N VAL A 451 -47.72 20.64 5.83
CA VAL A 451 -48.97 21.38 5.65
C VAL A 451 -49.58 21.03 4.32
#